data_edb15259c279853bff7427cc8f24056a
#
_entry.id   edb15259c279853bff7427cc8f24056a
#
_cell.length_a   1.000
_cell.length_b   1.000
_cell.length_c   1.000
_cell.angle_alpha   90.00
_cell.angle_beta   90.00
_cell.angle_gamma   90.00
#
_symmetry.space_group_name_H-M   'P 1'
#
loop_
_entity.id
_entity.type
_entity.pdbx_description
1 polymer ?
#
loop_
_entity_poly.entity_id
_entity_poly.type
_entity_poly.pdbx_seq_one_letter_code
_entity_poly.pdbx_strand_id
1 'polypeptide(L)'
;MKIEKKILWAISLSALSLCTYNQPVLASDTDVEILNYVEDQRHEARDKEKNRAINEFKAELDAQYEKEGIVIQNPQEAPIIFEGNDIMYDSVTGEVYGKGNVKITQNYSRMTTEDANGNLNTGDVDIPVHAHVMQVANPTLDINSEKTKYNYNEKTGVMNNVKGRVDNRYISGEQVEFYPDYYIIYNGTMTRCPAKKPDYCLTAEKIEIYPDDHMVAYNAKFLIKGQVIYQTDEYSTKIGTNSDGKNQWIPLRIRINDDDGLSIGYKLDAPLMDNVKAYADLKYTTKHDMRNIYGVAWNNAGSTFKVENGKYEDDEDRWLEKNIAYVYNYGSRIGNTPLSFNFYNEYGLWEENNIKSWHREHNLSLHHDPINLDTEGKFRLFPSIGYRLVYEDYDDSNYNSLYYDVTLLGELTDRLVAYTGYHYSRVSAENTLFQYGLEDYSKKVSAGLSYTIDDKNRFVVATGYDASDQLRLRDLDYYWYHDWHCVETELKYEQKKDKWSLHFNFLNF
;
A
#
# COMPACT_ATOMS: atom_id res chain seq x y z
N MET A 1 19.73 -15.53 34.13
CA MET A 1 19.96 -14.18 33.59
C MET A 1 20.21 -14.31 32.09
N LYS A 2 19.12 -14.47 31.32
CA LYS A 2 19.09 -14.54 29.83
C LYS A 2 17.68 -14.23 29.36
N ILE A 3 17.21 -13.03 29.59
CA ILE A 3 15.95 -12.51 29.01
C ILE A 3 16.24 -11.04 28.72
N GLU A 4 16.75 -10.73 27.55
CA GLU A 4 16.83 -9.35 27.02
C GLU A 4 17.39 -9.32 25.60
N LYS A 5 16.81 -10.10 24.67
CA LYS A 5 17.18 -9.96 23.25
C LYS A 5 16.02 -10.13 22.26
N LYS A 6 14.76 -10.21 22.73
CA LYS A 6 13.61 -10.40 21.83
C LYS A 6 12.69 -9.19 21.70
N ILE A 7 12.92 -8.11 22.46
CA ILE A 7 12.05 -6.90 22.39
C ILE A 7 12.59 -5.84 21.40
N LEU A 8 13.85 -5.93 20.99
CA LEU A 8 14.44 -4.96 20.04
C LEU A 8 14.14 -5.23 18.55
N TRP A 9 13.45 -6.32 18.21
CA TRP A 9 13.14 -6.66 16.81
C TRP A 9 11.75 -6.18 16.35
N ALA A 10 10.88 -5.77 17.24
CA ALA A 10 9.52 -5.34 16.90
C ALA A 10 9.40 -3.84 16.57
N ILE A 11 10.41 -3.03 16.89
CA ILE A 11 10.38 -1.58 16.62
C ILE A 11 11.07 -1.22 15.28
N SER A 12 11.83 -2.12 14.69
CA SER A 12 12.56 -1.86 13.45
C SER A 12 11.79 -2.15 12.15
N LEU A 13 10.60 -2.76 12.23
CA LEU A 13 9.81 -3.10 11.02
C LEU A 13 8.85 -1.99 10.54
N SER A 14 8.56 -0.99 11.37
CA SER A 14 7.69 0.12 10.96
C SER A 14 8.41 1.26 10.22
N ALA A 15 9.75 1.28 10.22
CA ALA A 15 10.54 2.27 9.49
C ALA A 15 10.99 1.80 8.09
N LEU A 16 10.74 0.53 7.74
CA LEU A 16 11.15 -0.06 6.46
C LEU A 16 10.15 0.18 5.32
N SER A 17 8.97 0.73 5.60
CA SER A 17 7.97 1.01 4.56
C SER A 17 8.22 2.27 3.74
N LEU A 18 9.16 3.13 4.14
CA LEU A 18 9.52 4.34 3.40
C LEU A 18 10.64 4.14 2.37
N CYS A 19 11.30 2.98 2.34
CA CYS A 19 12.40 2.71 1.41
C CYS A 19 12.02 1.86 0.18
N THR A 20 10.73 1.62 -0.09
CA THR A 20 10.31 0.81 -1.25
C THR A 20 9.84 1.62 -2.45
N TYR A 21 10.18 2.91 -2.52
CA TYR A 21 10.09 3.62 -3.80
C TYR A 21 11.31 3.25 -4.65
N ASN A 22 11.25 2.06 -5.26
CA ASN A 22 12.25 1.53 -6.18
C ASN A 22 11.98 2.01 -7.61
N GLN A 23 11.88 3.31 -7.80
CA GLN A 23 12.26 3.92 -9.07
C GLN A 23 13.44 4.84 -8.76
N PRO A 24 14.41 5.02 -9.67
CA PRO A 24 15.26 6.19 -9.56
C PRO A 24 14.27 7.35 -9.40
N VAL A 25 14.44 8.14 -8.34
CA VAL A 25 13.72 9.40 -8.20
C VAL A 25 14.26 10.25 -9.33
N LEU A 26 13.66 10.10 -10.51
CA LEU A 26 13.79 11.04 -11.57
C LEU A 26 13.12 12.27 -10.98
N ALA A 27 13.87 13.35 -10.83
CA ALA A 27 13.33 14.58 -10.31
C ALA A 27 12.11 14.91 -11.17
N SER A 28 10.92 14.86 -10.59
CA SER A 28 9.73 15.35 -11.27
C SER A 28 9.90 16.85 -11.48
N ASP A 29 9.36 17.39 -12.54
CA ASP A 29 9.43 18.83 -12.84
C ASP A 29 8.96 19.69 -11.67
N THR A 30 8.03 19.17 -10.90
CA THR A 30 7.55 19.76 -9.65
C THR A 30 7.63 18.72 -8.55
N ASP A 31 8.28 19.06 -7.41
CA ASP A 31 8.45 18.15 -6.26
C ASP A 31 7.14 17.95 -5.48
N VAL A 32 6.02 17.75 -6.19
CA VAL A 32 4.68 17.60 -5.61
C VAL A 32 4.58 16.39 -4.70
N GLU A 33 5.38 15.36 -4.98
CA GLU A 33 5.41 14.14 -4.15
C GLU A 33 5.73 14.42 -2.68
N ILE A 34 6.51 15.49 -2.39
CA ILE A 34 6.78 15.87 -1.01
C ILE A 34 5.52 16.32 -0.26
N LEU A 35 4.52 16.87 -0.96
CA LEU A 35 3.24 17.24 -0.36
C LEU A 35 2.40 15.99 -0.04
N ASN A 36 2.56 14.92 -0.79
CA ASN A 36 1.88 13.65 -0.55
C ASN A 36 2.40 12.98 0.72
N TYR A 37 3.65 13.22 1.12
CA TYR A 37 4.20 12.72 2.39
C TYR A 37 3.33 13.11 3.60
N VAL A 38 2.80 14.34 3.65
CA VAL A 38 1.89 14.78 4.72
C VAL A 38 0.55 14.06 4.63
N GLU A 39 0.02 13.90 3.42
CA GLU A 39 -1.24 13.18 3.21
C GLU A 39 -1.12 11.70 3.58
N ASP A 40 -0.02 11.06 3.24
CA ASP A 40 0.27 9.68 3.63
C ASP A 40 0.30 9.52 5.16
N GLN A 41 0.93 10.45 5.88
CA GLN A 41 0.90 10.47 7.34
C GLN A 41 -0.52 10.66 7.90
N ARG A 42 -1.35 11.50 7.27
CA ARG A 42 -2.75 11.68 7.64
C ARG A 42 -3.59 10.42 7.35
N HIS A 43 -3.31 9.73 6.25
CA HIS A 43 -3.92 8.43 5.94
C HIS A 43 -3.53 7.37 6.96
N GLU A 44 -2.24 7.25 7.31
CA GLU A 44 -1.77 6.35 8.36
C GLU A 44 -2.41 6.64 9.73
N ALA A 45 -2.54 7.91 10.08
CA ALA A 45 -3.20 8.30 11.33
C ALA A 45 -4.69 7.89 11.33
N ARG A 46 -5.39 8.06 10.21
CA ARG A 46 -6.79 7.59 10.04
C ARG A 46 -6.89 6.06 10.13
N ASP A 47 -5.94 5.33 9.59
CA ASP A 47 -5.92 3.86 9.66
C ASP A 47 -5.61 3.35 11.07
N LYS A 48 -4.75 4.05 11.82
CA LYS A 48 -4.54 3.78 13.25
C LYS A 48 -5.83 4.00 14.05
N GLU A 49 -6.61 5.04 13.72
CA GLU A 49 -7.91 5.29 14.35
C GLU A 49 -8.94 4.21 14.01
N LYS A 50 -8.97 3.70 12.76
CA LYS A 50 -9.81 2.56 12.37
C LYS A 50 -9.48 1.29 13.18
N ASN A 51 -8.22 1.13 13.58
CA ASN A 51 -7.78 0.00 14.39
C ASN A 51 -7.91 0.24 15.90
N ARG A 52 -8.36 1.43 16.31
CA ARG A 52 -8.48 1.78 17.73
C ARG A 52 -9.35 0.81 18.51
N ALA A 53 -10.52 0.44 17.99
CA ALA A 53 -11.43 -0.49 18.64
C ALA A 53 -10.79 -1.86 18.91
N ILE A 54 -10.02 -2.38 17.97
CA ILE A 54 -9.28 -3.66 18.12
C ILE A 54 -8.17 -3.52 19.17
N ASN A 55 -7.45 -2.40 19.18
CA ASN A 55 -6.39 -2.15 20.15
C ASN A 55 -6.93 -1.95 21.56
N GLU A 56 -8.06 -1.24 21.72
CA GLU A 56 -8.77 -1.08 22.99
C GLU A 56 -9.29 -2.43 23.50
N PHE A 57 -9.86 -3.24 22.62
CA PHE A 57 -10.30 -4.60 22.95
C PHE A 57 -9.14 -5.48 23.42
N LYS A 58 -7.99 -5.42 22.75
CA LYS A 58 -6.79 -6.14 23.19
C LYS A 58 -6.36 -5.70 24.59
N ALA A 59 -6.28 -4.40 24.83
CA ALA A 59 -5.88 -3.86 26.14
C ALA A 59 -6.88 -4.25 27.25
N GLU A 60 -8.18 -4.30 26.95
CA GLU A 60 -9.21 -4.79 27.89
C GLU A 60 -8.96 -6.25 28.26
N LEU A 61 -8.69 -7.12 27.28
CA LEU A 61 -8.43 -8.54 27.54
C LEU A 61 -7.12 -8.74 28.31
N ASP A 62 -6.04 -8.01 27.97
CA ASP A 62 -4.78 -8.08 28.68
C ASP A 62 -4.98 -7.71 30.17
N ALA A 63 -5.74 -6.65 30.45
CA ALA A 63 -6.06 -6.22 31.82
C ALA A 63 -6.95 -7.23 32.55
N GLN A 64 -7.91 -7.86 31.87
CA GLN A 64 -8.74 -8.92 32.44
C GLN A 64 -7.91 -10.12 32.84
N TYR A 65 -7.06 -10.62 31.96
CA TYR A 65 -6.20 -11.79 32.21
C TYR A 65 -5.20 -11.51 33.35
N GLU A 66 -4.61 -10.33 33.40
CA GLU A 66 -3.72 -9.94 34.49
C GLU A 66 -4.46 -9.96 35.84
N LYS A 67 -5.67 -9.38 35.90
CA LYS A 67 -6.51 -9.34 37.11
C LYS A 67 -6.91 -10.74 37.60
N GLU A 68 -7.22 -11.65 36.67
CA GLU A 68 -7.64 -13.01 36.97
C GLU A 68 -6.47 -13.97 37.15
N GLY A 69 -5.23 -13.52 36.96
CA GLY A 69 -4.03 -14.34 37.07
C GLY A 69 -3.91 -15.40 35.98
N ILE A 70 -4.61 -15.21 34.84
CA ILE A 70 -4.58 -16.14 33.72
C ILE A 70 -3.33 -15.88 32.89
N VAL A 71 -2.46 -16.87 32.79
CA VAL A 71 -1.28 -16.83 31.92
C VAL A 71 -1.53 -17.75 30.73
N ILE A 72 -1.71 -17.17 29.56
CA ILE A 72 -1.89 -17.92 28.31
C ILE A 72 -0.52 -18.34 27.81
N GLN A 73 -0.12 -19.60 28.10
CA GLN A 73 1.12 -20.19 27.60
C GLN A 73 0.94 -20.79 26.20
N ASN A 74 -0.24 -21.38 25.95
CA ASN A 74 -0.64 -21.91 24.66
C ASN A 74 -2.00 -21.35 24.29
N PRO A 75 -2.14 -20.58 23.20
CA PRO A 75 -3.43 -20.03 22.78
C PRO A 75 -4.52 -21.07 22.52
N GLN A 76 -4.14 -22.29 22.20
CA GLN A 76 -5.08 -23.38 21.91
C GLN A 76 -5.67 -24.02 23.18
N GLU A 77 -5.01 -23.84 24.31
CA GLU A 77 -5.40 -24.40 25.62
C GLU A 77 -6.00 -23.33 26.55
N ALA A 78 -6.24 -22.12 26.03
CA ALA A 78 -6.86 -21.06 26.82
C ALA A 78 -8.26 -21.49 27.27
N PRO A 79 -8.64 -21.23 28.55
CA PRO A 79 -9.96 -21.56 29.04
C PRO A 79 -11.06 -20.79 28.30
N ILE A 80 -12.23 -21.41 28.12
CA ILE A 80 -13.41 -20.72 27.64
C ILE A 80 -14.07 -20.04 28.86
N ILE A 81 -14.17 -18.71 28.81
CA ILE A 81 -14.82 -17.89 29.84
C ILE A 81 -16.20 -17.50 29.34
N PHE A 82 -17.21 -17.82 30.11
CA PHE A 82 -18.62 -17.54 29.80
C PHE A 82 -19.20 -16.59 30.85
N GLU A 83 -19.57 -15.39 30.46
CA GLU A 83 -20.10 -14.35 31.33
C GLU A 83 -21.48 -13.85 30.83
N GLY A 84 -22.30 -13.38 31.71
CA GLY A 84 -23.61 -12.82 31.37
C GLY A 84 -24.36 -12.36 32.60
N ASN A 85 -25.55 -11.69 32.42
CA ASN A 85 -26.34 -11.23 33.52
C ASN A 85 -27.01 -12.43 34.27
N ASP A 86 -27.52 -13.40 33.51
CA ASP A 86 -28.12 -14.64 34.03
C ASP A 86 -27.38 -15.81 33.38
N ILE A 87 -26.70 -16.63 34.18
CA ILE A 87 -26.01 -17.81 33.75
C ILE A 87 -26.51 -19.04 34.48
N MET A 88 -26.87 -20.08 33.72
CA MET A 88 -27.14 -21.42 34.24
C MET A 88 -26.06 -22.37 33.75
N TYR A 89 -25.49 -23.15 34.63
CA TYR A 89 -24.44 -24.10 34.35
C TYR A 89 -24.68 -25.45 35.01
N ASP A 90 -24.61 -26.51 34.23
CA ASP A 90 -24.64 -27.89 34.76
C ASP A 90 -23.19 -28.45 34.78
N SER A 91 -22.71 -28.65 35.99
CA SER A 91 -21.35 -29.15 36.21
C SER A 91 -21.13 -30.64 35.81
N VAL A 92 -22.18 -31.39 35.56
CA VAL A 92 -22.13 -32.78 35.17
C VAL A 92 -22.03 -32.92 33.65
N THR A 93 -22.93 -32.21 32.96
CA THR A 93 -22.99 -32.25 31.48
C THR A 93 -22.06 -31.25 30.81
N GLY A 94 -21.65 -30.19 31.52
CA GLY A 94 -20.88 -29.07 30.97
C GLY A 94 -21.78 -28.07 30.21
N GLU A 95 -23.08 -28.26 30.18
CA GLU A 95 -24.02 -27.36 29.51
C GLU A 95 -24.06 -26.00 30.22
N VAL A 96 -24.05 -24.94 29.43
CA VAL A 96 -24.15 -23.57 29.89
C VAL A 96 -25.16 -22.82 29.04
N TYR A 97 -26.01 -22.06 29.71
CA TYR A 97 -26.96 -21.15 29.10
C TYR A 97 -26.77 -19.75 29.67
N GLY A 98 -26.68 -18.76 28.80
CA GLY A 98 -26.51 -17.36 29.20
C GLY A 98 -27.54 -16.45 28.57
N LYS A 99 -28.02 -15.46 29.35
CA LYS A 99 -28.96 -14.44 28.89
C LYS A 99 -28.61 -13.06 29.42
N GLY A 100 -28.66 -12.07 28.51
CA GLY A 100 -28.36 -10.67 28.78
C GLY A 100 -26.84 -10.40 28.85
N ASN A 101 -26.33 -9.59 27.96
CA ASN A 101 -24.90 -9.21 27.86
C ASN A 101 -23.95 -10.42 27.93
N VAL A 102 -24.26 -11.49 27.22
CA VAL A 102 -23.44 -12.71 27.20
C VAL A 102 -22.13 -12.42 26.48
N LYS A 103 -21.02 -12.77 27.14
CA LYS A 103 -19.67 -12.69 26.60
C LYS A 103 -19.03 -14.08 26.67
N ILE A 104 -18.56 -14.58 25.55
CA ILE A 104 -17.86 -15.86 25.45
C ILE A 104 -16.45 -15.55 24.96
N THR A 105 -15.47 -15.73 25.83
CA THR A 105 -14.08 -15.36 25.56
C THR A 105 -13.18 -16.58 25.58
N GLN A 106 -12.34 -16.75 24.56
CA GLN A 106 -11.21 -17.68 24.58
C GLN A 106 -10.00 -17.00 23.94
N ASN A 107 -8.88 -16.99 24.63
CA ASN A 107 -7.68 -16.32 24.19
C ASN A 107 -7.99 -14.85 23.84
N TYR A 108 -7.62 -14.36 22.67
CA TYR A 108 -7.87 -13.02 22.15
C TYR A 108 -9.09 -12.98 21.20
N SER A 109 -10.08 -13.83 21.42
CA SER A 109 -11.34 -13.86 20.69
C SER A 109 -12.52 -13.76 21.67
N ARG A 110 -13.50 -12.92 21.36
CA ARG A 110 -14.73 -12.75 22.15
C ARG A 110 -15.93 -12.67 21.24
N MET A 111 -16.96 -13.43 21.58
CA MET A 111 -18.31 -13.28 21.03
C MET A 111 -19.19 -12.59 22.06
N THR A 112 -19.97 -11.59 21.65
CA THR A 112 -20.94 -10.90 22.49
C THR A 112 -22.33 -11.05 21.89
N THR A 113 -23.34 -11.34 22.75
CA THR A 113 -24.71 -11.59 22.33
C THR A 113 -25.69 -11.36 23.51
N GLU A 114 -27.00 -11.40 23.25
CA GLU A 114 -28.03 -11.37 24.27
C GLU A 114 -28.47 -12.77 24.74
N ASP A 115 -28.21 -13.82 23.96
CA ASP A 115 -28.65 -15.19 24.25
C ASP A 115 -27.65 -16.17 23.64
N ALA A 116 -27.19 -17.14 24.45
CA ALA A 116 -26.32 -18.19 23.99
C ALA A 116 -26.48 -19.49 24.78
N ASN A 117 -26.36 -20.59 24.07
CA ASN A 117 -26.24 -21.94 24.64
C ASN A 117 -24.81 -22.44 24.32
N GLY A 118 -24.26 -23.22 25.22
CA GLY A 118 -22.93 -23.81 24.97
C GLY A 118 -22.70 -25.08 25.81
N ASN A 119 -21.59 -25.71 25.53
CA ASN A 119 -21.08 -26.81 26.34
C ASN A 119 -19.56 -26.62 26.53
N LEU A 120 -19.16 -26.37 27.77
CA LEU A 120 -17.76 -26.09 28.11
C LEU A 120 -16.84 -27.32 27.96
N ASN A 121 -17.40 -28.52 27.99
CA ASN A 121 -16.63 -29.76 27.82
C ASN A 121 -16.32 -30.04 26.34
N THR A 122 -17.29 -29.78 25.45
CA THR A 122 -17.14 -30.02 24.01
C THR A 122 -16.62 -28.79 23.27
N GLY A 123 -16.77 -27.60 23.84
CA GLY A 123 -16.43 -26.33 23.23
C GLY A 123 -17.50 -25.78 22.27
N ASP A 124 -18.68 -26.45 22.22
CA ASP A 124 -19.77 -26.00 21.34
C ASP A 124 -20.45 -24.75 21.88
N VAL A 125 -20.79 -23.84 20.97
CA VAL A 125 -21.59 -22.64 21.24
C VAL A 125 -22.61 -22.45 20.13
N ASP A 126 -23.87 -22.22 20.53
CA ASP A 126 -24.98 -21.90 19.63
C ASP A 126 -25.62 -20.56 20.08
N ILE A 127 -25.53 -19.57 19.20
CA ILE A 127 -26.07 -18.23 19.37
C ILE A 127 -27.22 -18.07 18.38
N PRO A 128 -28.49 -18.13 18.83
CA PRO A 128 -29.64 -18.11 17.94
C PRO A 128 -30.01 -16.70 17.44
N VAL A 129 -29.41 -15.67 18.03
CA VAL A 129 -29.68 -14.26 17.77
C VAL A 129 -28.43 -13.58 17.22
N HIS A 130 -28.47 -12.26 17.21
CA HIS A 130 -27.30 -11.44 16.79
C HIS A 130 -26.09 -11.70 17.66
N ALA A 131 -24.94 -11.89 17.01
CA ALA A 131 -23.63 -11.96 17.65
C ALA A 131 -22.66 -10.96 17.04
N HIS A 132 -21.83 -10.34 17.88
CA HIS A 132 -20.68 -9.56 17.49
C HIS A 132 -19.40 -10.29 17.91
N VAL A 133 -18.51 -10.50 16.98
CA VAL A 133 -17.25 -11.26 17.17
C VAL A 133 -16.07 -10.33 16.96
N MET A 134 -15.23 -10.23 17.97
CA MET A 134 -13.94 -9.56 17.91
C MET A 134 -12.82 -10.55 18.16
N GLN A 135 -11.77 -10.50 17.33
CA GLN A 135 -10.57 -11.31 17.47
C GLN A 135 -9.34 -10.49 17.10
N VAL A 136 -8.31 -10.55 17.95
CA VAL A 136 -7.04 -9.83 17.73
C VAL A 136 -5.96 -10.75 17.11
N ALA A 137 -6.17 -12.07 17.17
CA ALA A 137 -5.26 -13.03 16.53
C ALA A 137 -5.39 -12.97 15.00
N ASN A 138 -4.51 -13.66 14.31
CA ASN A 138 -4.57 -13.79 12.85
C ASN A 138 -5.60 -14.87 12.44
N PRO A 139 -6.63 -14.56 11.62
CA PRO A 139 -6.96 -13.19 11.13
C PRO A 139 -7.58 -12.31 12.24
N THR A 140 -7.42 -10.99 12.11
CA THR A 140 -8.13 -10.02 12.95
C THR A 140 -9.58 -9.92 12.50
N LEU A 141 -10.55 -10.09 13.44
CA LEU A 141 -11.97 -10.06 13.14
C LEU A 141 -12.68 -8.94 13.92
N ASP A 142 -13.62 -8.29 13.24
CA ASP A 142 -14.61 -7.39 13.79
C ASP A 142 -15.88 -7.56 12.95
N ILE A 143 -16.67 -8.58 13.26
CA ILE A 143 -17.80 -9.03 12.44
C ILE A 143 -19.07 -9.18 13.25
N ASN A 144 -20.19 -8.95 12.58
CA ASN A 144 -21.53 -9.18 13.09
C ASN A 144 -22.19 -10.32 12.32
N SER A 145 -23.01 -11.12 12.99
CA SER A 145 -23.79 -12.21 12.41
C SER A 145 -25.17 -12.29 13.04
N GLU A 146 -26.12 -12.93 12.37
CA GLU A 146 -27.48 -13.12 12.89
C GLU A 146 -27.67 -14.45 13.62
N LYS A 147 -26.95 -15.47 13.25
CA LYS A 147 -26.95 -16.79 13.91
C LYS A 147 -25.55 -17.36 13.81
N THR A 148 -25.05 -17.89 14.93
CA THR A 148 -23.70 -18.43 15.00
C THR A 148 -23.69 -19.78 15.68
N LYS A 149 -23.08 -20.78 15.04
CA LYS A 149 -22.67 -22.03 15.67
C LYS A 149 -21.15 -22.13 15.53
N TYR A 150 -20.48 -22.32 16.65
CA TYR A 150 -19.03 -22.38 16.67
C TYR A 150 -18.54 -23.37 17.69
N ASN A 151 -17.50 -24.12 17.34
CA ASN A 151 -16.77 -25.00 18.25
C ASN A 151 -15.39 -24.43 18.54
N TYR A 152 -15.16 -24.03 19.78
CA TYR A 152 -13.90 -23.42 20.23
C TYR A 152 -12.73 -24.41 20.27
N ASN A 153 -12.99 -25.70 20.49
CA ASN A 153 -11.96 -26.75 20.54
C ASN A 153 -11.49 -27.12 19.13
N GLU A 154 -12.42 -27.27 18.19
CA GLU A 154 -12.14 -27.63 16.80
C GLU A 154 -11.85 -26.40 15.92
N LYS A 155 -12.19 -25.19 16.40
CA LYS A 155 -12.09 -23.91 15.63
C LYS A 155 -12.88 -23.97 14.33
N THR A 156 -14.01 -24.64 14.35
CA THR A 156 -14.95 -24.73 13.23
C THR A 156 -16.25 -24.03 13.56
N GLY A 157 -16.92 -23.51 12.57
CA GLY A 157 -18.22 -22.88 12.82
C GLY A 157 -18.89 -22.34 11.57
N VAL A 158 -20.17 -21.98 11.75
CA VAL A 158 -21.00 -21.39 10.72
C VAL A 158 -21.67 -20.14 11.27
N MET A 159 -21.56 -19.04 10.53
CA MET A 159 -22.20 -17.77 10.84
C MET A 159 -23.07 -17.35 9.66
N ASN A 160 -24.30 -16.91 9.93
CA ASN A 160 -25.23 -16.47 8.90
C ASN A 160 -25.35 -14.94 8.86
N ASN A 161 -25.61 -14.40 7.66
CA ASN A 161 -25.77 -12.97 7.41
C ASN A 161 -24.62 -12.14 8.01
N VAL A 162 -23.41 -12.55 7.67
CA VAL A 162 -22.18 -11.95 8.22
C VAL A 162 -21.88 -10.64 7.54
N LYS A 163 -21.48 -9.66 8.35
CA LYS A 163 -21.00 -8.37 7.88
C LYS A 163 -19.98 -7.78 8.85
N GLY A 164 -18.87 -7.30 8.33
CA GLY A 164 -17.86 -6.65 9.15
C GLY A 164 -16.51 -6.61 8.48
N ARG A 165 -15.45 -6.64 9.30
CA ARG A 165 -14.07 -6.54 8.86
C ARG A 165 -13.28 -7.79 9.24
N VAL A 166 -12.52 -8.28 8.29
CA VAL A 166 -11.51 -9.33 8.47
C VAL A 166 -10.18 -8.75 7.98
N ASP A 167 -9.22 -8.60 8.88
CA ASP A 167 -7.98 -7.86 8.66
C ASP A 167 -8.26 -6.44 8.13
N ASN A 168 -7.78 -6.13 6.94
CA ASN A 168 -8.01 -4.86 6.26
C ASN A 168 -9.13 -4.91 5.20
N ARG A 169 -9.99 -5.94 5.23
CA ARG A 169 -11.06 -6.17 4.25
C ARG A 169 -12.43 -6.11 4.91
N TYR A 170 -13.36 -5.43 4.27
CA TYR A 170 -14.77 -5.48 4.62
C TYR A 170 -15.43 -6.61 3.86
N ILE A 171 -16.11 -7.47 4.58
CA ILE A 171 -16.81 -8.62 4.02
C ILE A 171 -18.30 -8.54 4.33
N SER A 172 -19.10 -9.13 3.45
CA SER A 172 -20.45 -9.54 3.74
C SER A 172 -20.76 -10.86 3.05
N GLY A 173 -21.59 -11.70 3.63
CA GLY A 173 -21.97 -12.98 3.03
C GLY A 173 -23.24 -13.51 3.68
N GLU A 174 -24.00 -14.31 2.93
CA GLU A 174 -25.18 -15.00 3.47
C GLU A 174 -24.77 -16.02 4.52
N GLN A 175 -23.63 -16.68 4.30
CA GLN A 175 -23.04 -17.64 5.21
C GLN A 175 -21.53 -17.54 5.19
N VAL A 176 -20.91 -17.69 6.35
CA VAL A 176 -19.46 -17.85 6.49
C VAL A 176 -19.16 -19.10 7.27
N GLU A 177 -18.35 -19.98 6.73
CA GLU A 177 -17.85 -21.19 7.38
C GLU A 177 -16.41 -21.00 7.79
N PHE A 178 -16.09 -21.26 9.06
CA PHE A 178 -14.76 -21.18 9.63
C PHE A 178 -14.17 -22.58 9.80
N TYR A 179 -12.91 -22.70 9.41
CA TYR A 179 -12.05 -23.85 9.58
C TYR A 179 -10.73 -23.41 10.23
N PRO A 180 -9.92 -24.31 10.80
CA PRO A 180 -8.69 -23.94 11.52
C PRO A 180 -7.72 -23.08 10.69
N ASP A 181 -7.61 -23.36 9.39
CA ASP A 181 -6.60 -22.75 8.51
C ASP A 181 -7.18 -21.85 7.41
N TYR A 182 -8.51 -21.84 7.23
CA TYR A 182 -9.18 -21.08 6.19
C TYR A 182 -10.65 -20.79 6.54
N TYR A 183 -11.29 -19.91 5.80
CA TYR A 183 -12.72 -19.68 5.88
C TYR A 183 -13.36 -19.48 4.50
N ILE A 184 -14.65 -19.78 4.41
CA ILE A 184 -15.42 -19.71 3.16
C ILE A 184 -16.56 -18.74 3.34
N ILE A 185 -16.72 -17.83 2.39
CA ILE A 185 -17.84 -16.88 2.32
C ILE A 185 -18.73 -17.29 1.15
N TYR A 186 -19.99 -17.56 1.41
CA TYR A 186 -20.99 -17.87 0.38
C TYR A 186 -21.85 -16.65 0.06
N ASN A 187 -22.12 -16.45 -1.25
CA ASN A 187 -22.88 -15.33 -1.80
C ASN A 187 -22.38 -14.00 -1.22
N GLY A 188 -21.07 -13.83 -1.30
CA GLY A 188 -20.36 -12.81 -0.55
C GLY A 188 -19.85 -11.66 -1.39
N THR A 189 -19.57 -10.60 -0.66
CA THR A 189 -18.89 -9.40 -1.17
C THR A 189 -17.66 -9.15 -0.34
N MET A 190 -16.58 -8.75 -1.00
CA MET A 190 -15.35 -8.36 -0.34
C MET A 190 -14.80 -7.07 -0.95
N THR A 191 -14.33 -6.16 -0.10
CA THR A 191 -13.77 -4.86 -0.50
C THR A 191 -12.82 -4.34 0.57
N ARG A 192 -11.89 -3.46 0.19
CA ARG A 192 -11.14 -2.65 1.17
C ARG A 192 -11.76 -1.27 1.39
N CYS A 193 -12.80 -0.94 0.63
CA CYS A 193 -13.51 0.32 0.75
C CYS A 193 -14.36 0.38 2.02
N PRO A 194 -14.12 1.31 2.96
CA PRO A 194 -14.85 1.40 4.22
C PRO A 194 -16.27 1.98 4.07
N ALA A 195 -16.64 2.43 2.87
CA ALA A 195 -17.94 3.05 2.65
C ALA A 195 -19.08 2.04 2.78
N LYS A 196 -20.23 2.47 3.33
CA LYS A 196 -21.46 1.63 3.41
C LYS A 196 -21.89 1.08 2.05
N LYS A 197 -21.68 1.86 0.99
CA LYS A 197 -21.76 1.42 -0.41
C LYS A 197 -20.38 1.58 -1.00
N PRO A 198 -19.62 0.50 -1.13
CA PRO A 198 -18.26 0.57 -1.60
C PRO A 198 -18.19 1.04 -3.05
N ASP A 199 -17.20 1.85 -3.36
CA ASP A 199 -16.96 2.32 -4.73
C ASP A 199 -16.52 1.19 -5.66
N TYR A 200 -15.90 0.18 -5.07
CA TYR A 200 -15.51 -1.04 -5.75
C TYR A 200 -15.65 -2.24 -4.83
N CYS A 201 -15.97 -3.39 -5.39
CA CYS A 201 -16.00 -4.65 -4.65
C CYS A 201 -15.84 -5.85 -5.59
N LEU A 202 -15.43 -6.96 -4.99
CA LEU A 202 -15.54 -8.30 -5.55
C LEU A 202 -16.79 -8.94 -4.99
N THR A 203 -17.66 -9.47 -5.83
CA THR A 203 -18.76 -10.36 -5.42
C THR A 203 -18.55 -11.73 -6.02
N ALA A 204 -18.89 -12.78 -5.29
CA ALA A 204 -18.76 -14.14 -5.78
C ALA A 204 -19.77 -15.07 -5.10
N GLU A 205 -20.10 -16.18 -5.74
CA GLU A 205 -20.93 -17.23 -5.16
C GLU A 205 -20.22 -17.93 -4.00
N LYS A 206 -18.89 -18.08 -4.12
CA LYS A 206 -18.03 -18.67 -3.08
C LYS A 206 -16.69 -17.98 -3.09
N ILE A 207 -16.20 -17.62 -1.89
CA ILE A 207 -14.85 -17.07 -1.71
C ILE A 207 -14.16 -17.92 -0.63
N GLU A 208 -13.09 -18.60 -0.99
CA GLU A 208 -12.20 -19.31 -0.07
C GLU A 208 -11.03 -18.40 0.29
N ILE A 209 -10.74 -18.27 1.56
CA ILE A 209 -9.67 -17.39 2.04
C ILE A 209 -8.76 -18.17 2.95
N TYR A 210 -7.50 -18.28 2.56
CA TYR A 210 -6.38 -18.84 3.29
C TYR A 210 -5.56 -17.67 3.83
N PRO A 211 -5.70 -17.29 5.12
CA PRO A 211 -5.03 -16.12 5.69
C PRO A 211 -3.51 -16.19 5.45
N ASP A 212 -2.91 -15.03 5.13
CA ASP A 212 -1.48 -14.87 4.81
C ASP A 212 -0.96 -15.64 3.59
N ASP A 213 -1.81 -16.31 2.83
CA ASP A 213 -1.41 -17.06 1.64
C ASP A 213 -2.17 -16.57 0.40
N HIS A 214 -3.38 -17.07 0.16
CA HIS A 214 -4.14 -16.74 -1.05
C HIS A 214 -5.66 -16.77 -0.80
N MET A 215 -6.39 -16.29 -1.78
CA MET A 215 -7.83 -16.49 -1.87
C MET A 215 -8.23 -16.99 -3.26
N VAL A 216 -9.35 -17.71 -3.31
CA VAL A 216 -9.99 -18.16 -4.55
C VAL A 216 -11.47 -17.77 -4.53
N ALA A 217 -11.91 -17.06 -5.55
CA ALA A 217 -13.31 -16.64 -5.71
C ALA A 217 -13.91 -17.30 -6.95
N TYR A 218 -15.07 -17.94 -6.79
CA TYR A 218 -15.79 -18.65 -7.85
C TYR A 218 -16.98 -17.82 -8.32
N ASN A 219 -17.21 -17.78 -9.64
CA ASN A 219 -18.18 -16.91 -10.30
C ASN A 219 -17.99 -15.44 -9.88
N ALA A 220 -16.75 -15.02 -9.93
CA ALA A 220 -16.31 -13.72 -9.45
C ALA A 220 -16.73 -12.57 -10.38
N LYS A 221 -17.26 -11.50 -9.80
CA LYS A 221 -17.59 -10.25 -10.50
C LYS A 221 -16.91 -9.09 -9.81
N PHE A 222 -16.19 -8.30 -10.57
CA PHE A 222 -15.58 -7.06 -10.10
C PHE A 222 -16.51 -5.91 -10.47
N LEU A 223 -16.86 -5.12 -9.46
CA LEU A 223 -17.78 -4.00 -9.61
C LEU A 223 -17.08 -2.69 -9.26
N ILE A 224 -17.36 -1.65 -10.08
CA ILE A 224 -17.05 -0.25 -9.75
C ILE A 224 -18.36 0.52 -9.78
N LYS A 225 -18.67 1.25 -8.70
CA LYS A 225 -19.93 1.99 -8.54
C LYS A 225 -21.17 1.12 -8.83
N GLY A 226 -21.10 -0.17 -8.47
CA GLY A 226 -22.17 -1.13 -8.69
C GLY A 226 -22.33 -1.66 -10.10
N GLN A 227 -21.47 -1.24 -11.05
CA GLN A 227 -21.43 -1.76 -12.41
C GLN A 227 -20.40 -2.86 -12.52
N VAL A 228 -20.77 -4.01 -13.10
CA VAL A 228 -19.83 -5.11 -13.37
C VAL A 228 -18.88 -4.68 -14.48
N ILE A 229 -17.59 -4.60 -14.17
CA ILE A 229 -16.54 -4.24 -15.13
C ILE A 229 -15.78 -5.47 -15.65
N TYR A 230 -15.77 -6.54 -14.87
CA TYR A 230 -15.10 -7.79 -15.21
C TYR A 230 -15.77 -8.95 -14.49
N GLN A 231 -15.84 -10.11 -15.13
CA GLN A 231 -16.29 -11.36 -14.50
C GLN A 231 -15.47 -12.54 -15.00
N THR A 232 -15.34 -13.54 -14.14
CA THR A 232 -14.63 -14.79 -14.44
C THR A 232 -15.20 -15.92 -13.60
N ASP A 233 -15.13 -17.14 -14.12
CA ASP A 233 -15.59 -18.34 -13.41
C ASP A 233 -14.74 -18.59 -12.15
N GLU A 234 -13.44 -18.31 -12.24
CA GLU A 234 -12.51 -18.44 -11.13
C GLU A 234 -11.53 -17.27 -11.10
N TYR A 235 -11.28 -16.74 -9.92
CA TYR A 235 -10.27 -15.71 -9.66
C TYR A 235 -9.44 -16.10 -8.43
N SER A 236 -8.14 -16.23 -8.59
CA SER A 236 -7.22 -16.52 -7.50
C SER A 236 -6.17 -15.41 -7.36
N THR A 237 -5.87 -15.02 -6.12
CA THR A 237 -4.83 -14.02 -5.84
C THR A 237 -4.17 -14.30 -4.50
N LYS A 238 -2.88 -13.92 -4.38
CA LYS A 238 -2.17 -13.97 -3.10
C LYS A 238 -2.69 -12.87 -2.16
N ILE A 239 -2.86 -13.21 -0.90
CA ILE A 239 -3.29 -12.30 0.15
C ILE A 239 -2.38 -12.48 1.36
N GLY A 240 -1.30 -11.78 1.47
CA GLY A 240 -0.40 -11.88 2.64
C GLY A 240 0.31 -10.57 2.92
N THR A 241 0.78 -10.41 4.16
CA THR A 241 1.56 -9.27 4.62
C THR A 241 2.96 -9.20 4.01
N ASN A 242 3.44 -10.29 3.37
CA ASN A 242 4.75 -10.37 2.73
C ASN A 242 4.78 -9.93 1.26
N SER A 243 3.64 -9.61 0.68
CA SER A 243 3.61 -8.88 -0.59
C SER A 243 3.76 -7.40 -0.27
N ASP A 244 4.64 -6.69 -0.94
CA ASP A 244 5.06 -5.28 -0.84
C ASP A 244 3.95 -4.24 -0.54
N GLY A 245 3.07 -4.48 0.44
CA GLY A 245 2.00 -3.59 0.91
C GLY A 245 0.95 -3.19 -0.13
N LYS A 246 1.14 -3.54 -1.38
CA LYS A 246 0.30 -3.14 -2.52
C LYS A 246 -0.28 -4.36 -3.25
N ASN A 247 -1.09 -5.15 -2.55
CA ASN A 247 -1.96 -6.11 -3.25
C ASN A 247 -3.04 -5.32 -3.99
N GLN A 248 -2.77 -4.99 -5.23
CA GLN A 248 -3.72 -4.35 -6.12
C GLN A 248 -4.79 -5.38 -6.55
N TRP A 249 -5.94 -5.33 -5.91
CA TRP A 249 -7.11 -6.14 -6.27
C TRP A 249 -7.67 -5.82 -7.65
N ILE A 250 -7.51 -4.56 -8.06
CA ILE A 250 -7.81 -4.09 -9.41
C ILE A 250 -6.49 -3.54 -9.96
N PRO A 251 -5.72 -4.36 -10.68
CA PRO A 251 -4.44 -3.91 -11.23
C PRO A 251 -4.61 -2.98 -12.45
N LEU A 252 -5.79 -2.38 -12.61
CA LEU A 252 -6.09 -1.44 -13.69
C LEU A 252 -5.69 -0.02 -13.27
N ARG A 253 -4.82 0.59 -14.04
CA ARG A 253 -4.48 2.00 -13.97
C ARG A 253 -5.20 2.71 -15.11
N ILE A 254 -6.05 3.68 -14.79
CA ILE A 254 -6.81 4.43 -15.78
C ILE A 254 -6.33 5.88 -15.75
N ARG A 255 -5.90 6.37 -16.90
CA ARG A 255 -5.44 7.74 -17.09
C ARG A 255 -6.07 8.28 -18.38
N ILE A 256 -6.43 9.55 -18.37
CA ILE A 256 -6.85 10.28 -19.55
C ILE A 256 -5.96 11.51 -19.66
N ASN A 257 -5.29 11.70 -20.76
CA ASN A 257 -4.48 12.88 -21.03
C ASN A 257 -4.52 13.27 -22.49
N ASP A 258 -3.96 14.45 -22.80
CA ASP A 258 -3.96 15.00 -24.14
C ASP A 258 -3.07 14.22 -25.12
N ASP A 259 -2.00 13.60 -24.64
CA ASP A 259 -1.05 12.86 -25.49
C ASP A 259 -1.52 11.44 -25.81
N ASP A 260 -1.81 10.66 -24.80
CA ASP A 260 -2.18 9.24 -24.94
C ASP A 260 -3.67 9.01 -25.19
N GLY A 261 -4.53 10.02 -24.93
CA GLY A 261 -5.98 9.85 -24.86
C GLY A 261 -6.36 9.05 -23.60
N LEU A 262 -7.23 8.03 -23.75
CA LEU A 262 -7.50 7.07 -22.70
C LEU A 262 -6.36 6.05 -22.63
N SER A 263 -5.74 5.94 -21.48
CA SER A 263 -4.75 4.92 -21.16
C SER A 263 -5.32 3.93 -20.17
N ILE A 264 -5.13 2.64 -20.42
CA ILE A 264 -5.46 1.56 -19.50
C ILE A 264 -4.20 0.73 -19.29
N GLY A 265 -3.70 0.74 -18.07
CA GLY A 265 -2.55 -0.05 -17.66
C GLY A 265 -2.96 -1.25 -16.83
N TYR A 266 -2.27 -2.36 -17.01
CA TYR A 266 -2.47 -3.60 -16.25
C TYR A 266 -1.13 -4.24 -15.93
N LYS A 267 -0.88 -4.50 -14.64
CA LYS A 267 0.34 -5.15 -14.19
C LYS A 267 0.06 -6.60 -13.82
N LEU A 268 0.79 -7.51 -14.42
CA LEU A 268 0.77 -8.95 -14.15
C LEU A 268 2.04 -9.33 -13.43
N ASP A 269 1.93 -10.05 -12.33
CA ASP A 269 3.04 -10.66 -11.60
C ASP A 269 2.79 -12.17 -11.49
N ALA A 270 3.74 -12.98 -11.95
CA ALA A 270 3.70 -14.43 -11.87
C ALA A 270 4.89 -14.93 -11.04
N PRO A 271 4.69 -15.49 -9.85
CA PRO A 271 5.78 -16.06 -9.07
C PRO A 271 6.35 -17.28 -9.80
N LEU A 272 7.67 -17.33 -9.95
CA LEU A 272 8.40 -18.46 -10.56
C LEU A 272 9.03 -19.35 -9.49
N MET A 273 9.58 -18.75 -8.45
CA MET A 273 10.17 -19.41 -7.27
C MET A 273 10.25 -18.39 -6.13
N ASP A 274 10.71 -18.81 -4.95
CA ASP A 274 10.93 -17.90 -3.84
C ASP A 274 11.81 -16.72 -4.28
N ASN A 275 11.35 -15.50 -4.00
CA ASN A 275 12.03 -14.25 -4.36
C ASN A 275 12.16 -13.96 -5.87
N VAL A 276 11.65 -14.80 -6.79
CA VAL A 276 11.71 -14.57 -8.23
C VAL A 276 10.30 -14.52 -8.82
N LYS A 277 10.02 -13.47 -9.58
CA LYS A 277 8.76 -13.32 -10.31
C LYS A 277 8.99 -12.88 -11.74
N ALA A 278 8.20 -13.40 -12.67
CA ALA A 278 8.01 -12.78 -13.96
C ALA A 278 6.96 -11.68 -13.83
N TYR A 279 7.08 -10.62 -14.59
CA TYR A 279 6.08 -9.56 -14.63
C TYR A 279 5.87 -9.02 -16.03
N ALA A 280 4.67 -8.49 -16.26
CA ALA A 280 4.35 -7.72 -17.43
C ALA A 280 3.59 -6.46 -17.00
N ASP A 281 4.05 -5.31 -17.45
CA ASP A 281 3.36 -4.04 -17.31
C ASP A 281 2.80 -3.68 -18.69
N LEU A 282 1.50 -3.87 -18.85
CA LEU A 282 0.80 -3.66 -20.12
C LEU A 282 0.14 -2.29 -20.09
N LYS A 283 0.41 -1.45 -21.08
CA LYS A 283 -0.22 -0.12 -21.23
C LYS A 283 -0.82 -0.04 -22.64
N TYR A 284 -2.15 0.04 -22.70
CA TYR A 284 -2.89 0.38 -23.90
C TYR A 284 -3.24 1.85 -23.89
N THR A 285 -3.07 2.53 -25.01
CA THR A 285 -3.48 3.92 -25.21
C THR A 285 -4.31 4.06 -26.48
N THR A 286 -5.22 5.03 -26.51
CA THR A 286 -6.10 5.21 -27.69
C THR A 286 -5.44 5.99 -28.83
N LYS A 287 -4.36 6.70 -28.57
CA LYS A 287 -3.65 7.52 -29.57
C LYS A 287 -2.32 6.92 -30.01
N HIS A 288 -1.79 5.94 -29.31
CA HIS A 288 -0.53 5.31 -29.61
C HIS A 288 -0.63 3.78 -29.55
N ASP A 289 0.41 3.10 -30.02
CA ASP A 289 0.54 1.65 -29.91
C ASP A 289 0.68 1.20 -28.45
N MET A 290 0.52 -0.11 -28.24
CA MET A 290 0.76 -0.71 -26.91
C MET A 290 2.20 -0.46 -26.47
N ARG A 291 2.33 -0.04 -25.22
CA ARG A 291 3.60 0.31 -24.57
C ARG A 291 3.79 -0.59 -23.37
N ASN A 292 4.39 -1.73 -23.60
CA ASN A 292 4.50 -2.79 -22.62
C ASN A 292 5.92 -2.91 -22.09
N ILE A 293 6.04 -3.32 -20.83
CA ILE A 293 7.29 -3.72 -20.20
C ILE A 293 7.14 -5.16 -19.76
N TYR A 294 8.12 -5.99 -20.03
CA TYR A 294 8.18 -7.40 -19.63
C TYR A 294 9.48 -7.64 -18.88
N GLY A 295 9.44 -8.47 -17.86
CA GLY A 295 10.67 -8.76 -17.15
C GLY A 295 10.57 -9.93 -16.17
N VAL A 296 11.74 -10.23 -15.62
CA VAL A 296 11.91 -11.12 -14.48
C VAL A 296 12.63 -10.34 -13.39
N ALA A 297 12.11 -10.40 -12.17
CA ALA A 297 12.68 -9.74 -11.01
C ALA A 297 13.01 -10.74 -9.92
N TRP A 298 14.18 -10.60 -9.34
CA TRP A 298 14.58 -11.24 -8.09
C TRP A 298 14.66 -10.17 -7.00
N ASN A 299 14.02 -10.45 -5.84
CA ASN A 299 13.98 -9.52 -4.71
C ASN A 299 14.45 -10.24 -3.45
N ASN A 300 15.39 -9.66 -2.71
CA ASN A 300 15.84 -10.19 -1.43
C ASN A 300 16.45 -9.09 -0.56
N ALA A 301 15.92 -8.91 0.66
CA ALA A 301 16.51 -8.08 1.73
C ALA A 301 17.10 -6.72 1.26
N GLY A 302 16.28 -5.91 0.59
CA GLY A 302 16.70 -4.58 0.09
C GLY A 302 17.38 -4.60 -1.28
N SER A 303 17.66 -5.79 -1.85
CA SER A 303 18.22 -5.97 -3.20
C SER A 303 17.12 -6.32 -4.19
N THR A 304 17.16 -5.71 -5.35
CA THR A 304 16.33 -6.06 -6.50
C THR A 304 17.23 -6.21 -7.73
N PHE A 305 17.14 -7.35 -8.41
CA PHE A 305 17.75 -7.54 -9.73
C PHE A 305 16.63 -7.80 -10.74
N LYS A 306 16.67 -7.09 -11.87
CA LYS A 306 15.70 -7.24 -12.95
C LYS A 306 16.39 -7.48 -14.27
N VAL A 307 15.75 -8.30 -15.10
CA VAL A 307 16.01 -8.34 -16.55
C VAL A 307 14.74 -7.95 -17.23
N GLU A 308 14.75 -6.86 -17.97
CA GLU A 308 13.53 -6.26 -18.53
C GLU A 308 13.73 -5.78 -19.96
N ASN A 309 12.61 -5.70 -20.67
CA ASN A 309 12.48 -5.18 -22.04
C ASN A 309 11.20 -4.34 -22.10
N GLY A 310 11.19 -3.21 -22.76
CA GLY A 310 9.97 -2.45 -22.95
C GLY A 310 10.18 -1.01 -23.37
N LYS A 311 9.06 -0.28 -23.42
CA LYS A 311 9.00 1.15 -23.73
C LYS A 311 8.71 1.93 -22.46
N TYR A 312 9.57 2.88 -22.17
CA TYR A 312 9.54 3.70 -20.96
C TYR A 312 9.25 5.14 -21.33
N GLU A 313 8.50 5.83 -20.49
CA GLU A 313 8.19 7.25 -20.58
C GLU A 313 8.71 7.93 -19.32
N ASP A 314 9.34 9.09 -19.47
CA ASP A 314 9.71 9.93 -18.35
C ASP A 314 8.69 11.05 -18.09
N ASP A 315 8.93 11.87 -17.07
CA ASP A 315 8.02 12.94 -16.67
C ASP A 315 7.97 14.11 -17.68
N GLU A 316 8.92 14.16 -18.61
CA GLU A 316 8.97 15.10 -19.73
C GLU A 316 8.30 14.57 -21.01
N ASP A 317 7.56 13.44 -20.92
CA ASP A 317 6.92 12.75 -22.04
C ASP A 317 7.93 12.23 -23.08
N ARG A 318 9.21 12.06 -22.72
CA ARG A 318 10.24 11.48 -23.61
C ARG A 318 10.21 9.97 -23.53
N TRP A 319 10.37 9.34 -24.68
CA TRP A 319 10.23 7.88 -24.83
C TRP A 319 11.56 7.23 -25.07
N LEU A 320 11.81 6.15 -24.35
CA LEU A 320 12.96 5.28 -24.51
C LEU A 320 12.50 3.83 -24.67
N GLU A 321 13.09 3.11 -25.62
CA GLU A 321 12.95 1.65 -25.73
C GLU A 321 14.18 0.97 -25.17
N LYS A 322 13.99 0.12 -24.15
CA LYS A 322 15.02 -0.77 -23.62
C LYS A 322 14.81 -2.14 -24.26
N ASN A 323 15.64 -2.47 -25.27
CA ASN A 323 15.58 -3.75 -25.96
C ASN A 323 15.95 -4.92 -25.05
N ILE A 324 16.87 -4.70 -24.13
CA ILE A 324 17.17 -5.50 -22.94
C ILE A 324 17.84 -4.62 -21.92
N ALA A 325 17.47 -4.74 -20.66
CA ALA A 325 18.15 -4.06 -19.56
C ALA A 325 18.34 -5.01 -18.38
N TYR A 326 19.51 -4.95 -17.79
CA TYR A 326 19.89 -5.59 -16.54
C TYR A 326 19.96 -4.50 -15.49
N VAL A 327 19.03 -4.53 -14.52
CA VAL A 327 18.93 -3.50 -13.50
C VAL A 327 19.18 -4.13 -12.14
N TYR A 328 20.10 -3.56 -11.38
CA TYR A 328 20.36 -3.92 -9.99
C TYR A 328 20.16 -2.70 -9.10
N ASN A 329 19.34 -2.85 -8.08
CA ASN A 329 19.12 -1.83 -7.08
C ASN A 329 19.33 -2.42 -5.69
N TYR A 330 20.06 -1.69 -4.84
CA TYR A 330 20.24 -2.04 -3.43
C TYR A 330 20.12 -0.80 -2.56
N GLY A 331 19.19 -0.86 -1.61
CA GLY A 331 18.98 0.19 -0.62
C GLY A 331 19.07 -0.34 0.80
N SER A 332 19.72 0.41 1.67
CA SER A 332 19.82 0.05 3.09
C SER A 332 20.07 1.27 3.97
N ARG A 333 19.66 1.15 5.21
CA ARG A 333 20.02 2.10 6.27
C ARG A 333 21.46 1.87 6.72
N ILE A 334 22.18 2.94 7.03
CA ILE A 334 23.57 2.86 7.52
C ILE A 334 23.56 2.66 9.03
N GLY A 335 23.52 1.41 9.47
CA GLY A 335 23.48 1.05 10.88
C GLY A 335 22.27 1.68 11.60
N ASN A 336 22.52 2.31 12.75
CA ASN A 336 21.50 3.02 13.53
C ASN A 336 21.50 4.54 13.27
N THR A 337 22.13 5.00 12.19
CA THR A 337 22.19 6.41 11.84
C THR A 337 20.89 6.85 11.13
N PRO A 338 20.60 8.16 11.05
CA PRO A 338 19.47 8.65 10.24
C PRO A 338 19.78 8.68 8.74
N LEU A 339 20.80 7.95 8.29
CA LEU A 339 21.22 7.91 6.89
C LEU A 339 20.85 6.60 6.23
N SER A 340 20.34 6.69 5.01
CA SER A 340 20.12 5.57 4.10
C SER A 340 20.84 5.83 2.79
N PHE A 341 21.27 4.77 2.13
CA PHE A 341 21.83 4.87 0.80
C PHE A 341 21.06 4.01 -0.18
N ASN A 342 21.11 4.40 -1.44
CA ASN A 342 20.61 3.61 -2.56
C ASN A 342 21.72 3.52 -3.61
N PHE A 343 21.93 2.30 -4.10
CA PHE A 343 22.87 2.00 -5.17
C PHE A 343 22.11 1.39 -6.34
N TYR A 344 22.11 2.09 -7.45
CA TYR A 344 21.45 1.69 -8.69
C TYR A 344 22.50 1.43 -9.77
N ASN A 345 22.33 0.31 -10.49
CA ASN A 345 23.10 -0.04 -11.67
C ASN A 345 22.18 -0.44 -12.79
N GLU A 346 22.45 0.03 -13.98
CA GLU A 346 21.81 -0.45 -15.20
C GLU A 346 22.88 -0.74 -16.27
N TYR A 347 22.66 -1.83 -17.00
CA TYR A 347 23.35 -2.16 -18.24
C TYR A 347 22.28 -2.59 -19.24
N GLY A 348 22.06 -1.78 -20.29
CA GLY A 348 20.96 -2.00 -21.21
C GLY A 348 21.25 -1.55 -22.63
N LEU A 349 20.57 -2.19 -23.58
CA LEU A 349 20.57 -1.74 -24.97
C LEU A 349 19.40 -0.76 -25.15
N TRP A 350 19.72 0.52 -25.10
CA TRP A 350 18.79 1.63 -25.20
C TRP A 350 18.60 2.08 -26.65
N GLU A 351 17.39 2.48 -27.01
CA GLU A 351 17.05 3.01 -28.32
C GLU A 351 16.10 4.21 -28.17
N GLU A 352 16.52 5.36 -28.68
CA GLU A 352 15.78 6.61 -28.73
C GLU A 352 16.02 7.29 -30.09
N ASN A 353 14.98 7.73 -30.79
CA ASN A 353 15.09 8.45 -32.06
C ASN A 353 15.96 7.75 -33.12
N ASN A 354 15.88 6.41 -33.21
CA ASN A 354 16.70 5.54 -34.09
C ASN A 354 18.19 5.49 -33.72
N ILE A 355 18.62 6.05 -32.60
CA ILE A 355 19.95 5.86 -32.05
C ILE A 355 19.89 4.67 -31.08
N LYS A 356 20.83 3.75 -31.23
CA LYS A 356 20.90 2.55 -30.38
C LYS A 356 22.30 2.46 -29.76
N SER A 357 22.32 2.38 -28.42
CA SER A 357 23.59 2.30 -27.65
C SER A 357 23.48 1.29 -26.53
N TRP A 358 24.59 0.65 -26.20
CA TRP A 358 24.75 0.02 -24.90
C TRP A 358 24.99 1.09 -23.84
N HIS A 359 23.97 1.31 -23.03
CA HIS A 359 23.97 2.23 -21.90
C HIS A 359 24.47 1.54 -20.63
N ARG A 360 25.32 2.21 -19.88
CA ARG A 360 25.79 1.77 -18.55
C ARG A 360 25.60 2.91 -17.57
N GLU A 361 24.83 2.65 -16.51
CA GLU A 361 24.63 3.64 -15.46
C GLU A 361 25.01 3.08 -14.10
N HIS A 362 25.68 3.91 -13.30
CA HIS A 362 25.94 3.68 -11.88
C HIS A 362 25.49 4.92 -11.11
N ASN A 363 24.61 4.73 -10.17
CA ASN A 363 24.12 5.83 -9.34
C ASN A 363 24.17 5.42 -7.87
N LEU A 364 24.83 6.25 -7.06
CA LEU A 364 24.88 6.11 -5.61
C LEU A 364 24.28 7.36 -5.00
N SER A 365 23.22 7.21 -4.20
CA SER A 365 22.61 8.29 -3.46
C SER A 365 22.62 8.04 -1.96
N LEU A 366 22.72 9.11 -1.20
CA LEU A 366 22.66 9.14 0.26
C LEU A 366 21.53 10.09 0.66
N HIS A 367 20.64 9.60 1.50
CA HIS A 367 19.45 10.31 2.00
C HIS A 367 19.51 10.38 3.52
N HIS A 368 19.14 11.50 4.08
CA HIS A 368 18.95 11.66 5.52
C HIS A 368 17.46 11.54 5.84
N ASP A 369 17.11 10.90 6.95
CA ASP A 369 15.74 10.94 7.48
C ASP A 369 15.29 12.40 7.60
N PRO A 370 13.97 12.69 7.53
CA PRO A 370 13.48 14.06 7.67
C PRO A 370 13.99 14.72 8.94
N ILE A 371 14.61 15.90 8.81
CA ILE A 371 15.16 16.68 9.93
C ILE A 371 14.06 17.63 10.41
N ASN A 372 13.54 17.40 11.61
CA ASN A 372 12.59 18.33 12.23
C ASN A 372 13.32 19.62 12.63
N LEU A 373 12.83 20.76 12.14
CA LEU A 373 13.37 22.09 12.46
C LEU A 373 12.66 22.74 13.63
N ASP A 374 11.53 22.19 14.06
CA ASP A 374 10.76 22.63 15.21
C ASP A 374 10.39 21.45 16.12
N THR A 375 9.91 21.74 17.32
CA THR A 375 9.55 20.72 18.31
C THR A 375 8.26 19.97 17.98
N GLU A 376 7.41 20.53 17.15
CA GLU A 376 6.13 19.93 16.74
C GLU A 376 6.27 19.08 15.48
N GLY A 377 7.43 19.14 14.79
CA GLY A 377 7.67 18.44 13.55
C GLY A 377 6.87 18.97 12.35
N LYS A 378 6.41 20.23 12.42
CA LYS A 378 5.69 20.89 11.34
C LYS A 378 6.60 21.36 10.21
N PHE A 379 7.85 21.71 10.55
CA PHE A 379 8.86 22.09 9.57
C PHE A 379 9.92 21.01 9.47
N ARG A 380 10.10 20.47 8.26
CA ARG A 380 11.00 19.33 8.00
C ARG A 380 11.88 19.62 6.81
N LEU A 381 13.16 19.27 6.96
CA LEU A 381 14.15 19.37 5.89
C LEU A 381 14.48 17.97 5.39
N PHE A 382 14.51 17.81 4.06
CA PHE A 382 14.81 16.56 3.35
C PHE A 382 16.06 16.76 2.50
N PRO A 383 17.27 16.46 3.01
CA PRO A 383 18.49 16.56 2.22
C PRO A 383 18.85 15.22 1.59
N SER A 384 19.30 15.26 0.34
CA SER A 384 19.91 14.14 -0.34
C SER A 384 21.12 14.58 -1.17
N ILE A 385 22.02 13.64 -1.44
CA ILE A 385 23.17 13.83 -2.32
C ILE A 385 23.44 12.53 -3.07
N GLY A 386 23.83 12.62 -4.32
CA GLY A 386 24.18 11.46 -5.11
C GLY A 386 25.23 11.74 -6.15
N TYR A 387 25.73 10.65 -6.71
CA TYR A 387 26.70 10.69 -7.78
C TYR A 387 26.33 9.66 -8.84
N ARG A 388 26.18 10.14 -10.08
CA ARG A 388 25.77 9.37 -11.24
C ARG A 388 26.92 9.30 -12.25
N LEU A 389 27.18 8.11 -12.76
CA LEU A 389 28.12 7.83 -13.83
C LEU A 389 27.38 7.17 -14.97
N VAL A 390 27.50 7.68 -16.18
CA VAL A 390 26.91 7.09 -17.38
C VAL A 390 27.95 6.96 -18.47
N TYR A 391 27.89 5.86 -19.20
CA TYR A 391 28.71 5.57 -20.36
C TYR A 391 27.85 5.06 -21.52
N GLU A 392 28.05 5.62 -22.72
CA GLU A 392 27.37 5.26 -23.94
C GLU A 392 28.36 4.67 -24.95
N ASP A 393 28.06 3.48 -25.47
CA ASP A 393 28.91 2.74 -26.38
C ASP A 393 28.87 3.30 -27.82
N TYR A 394 27.78 4.00 -28.17
CA TYR A 394 27.53 4.52 -29.52
C TYR A 394 28.57 5.58 -29.95
N ASP A 395 28.93 6.47 -29.08
CA ASP A 395 29.79 7.61 -29.33
C ASP A 395 30.96 7.69 -28.35
N ASP A 396 31.19 6.62 -27.56
CA ASP A 396 32.19 6.56 -26.48
C ASP A 396 32.07 7.71 -25.47
N SER A 397 30.86 8.32 -25.38
CA SER A 397 30.61 9.39 -24.43
C SER A 397 30.51 8.86 -23.01
N ASN A 398 31.04 9.62 -22.08
CA ASN A 398 30.84 9.39 -20.66
C ASN A 398 30.60 10.70 -19.95
N TYR A 399 29.70 10.66 -18.96
CA TYR A 399 29.47 11.80 -18.11
C TYR A 399 29.27 11.37 -16.65
N ASN A 400 29.65 12.26 -15.78
CA ASN A 400 29.47 12.09 -14.36
C ASN A 400 28.77 13.33 -13.78
N SER A 401 27.85 13.09 -12.88
CA SER A 401 27.11 14.14 -12.22
C SER A 401 27.11 13.95 -10.73
N LEU A 402 27.64 14.96 -10.02
CA LEU A 402 27.25 15.17 -8.63
C LEU A 402 25.91 15.88 -8.66
N TYR A 403 24.94 15.38 -7.89
CA TYR A 403 23.65 16.03 -7.70
C TYR A 403 23.31 16.08 -6.21
N TYR A 404 22.52 17.05 -5.83
CA TYR A 404 21.96 17.13 -4.48
C TYR A 404 20.63 17.85 -4.46
N ASP A 405 19.79 17.45 -3.54
CA ASP A 405 18.46 17.99 -3.31
C ASP A 405 18.33 18.43 -1.85
N VAL A 406 17.72 19.56 -1.65
CA VAL A 406 17.33 20.03 -0.33
C VAL A 406 15.93 20.59 -0.41
N THR A 407 14.98 19.93 0.24
CA THR A 407 13.59 20.38 0.25
C THR A 407 13.16 20.69 1.69
N LEU A 408 12.59 21.88 1.87
CA LEU A 408 11.96 22.31 3.11
C LEU A 408 10.45 22.19 2.96
N LEU A 409 9.83 21.39 3.82
CA LEU A 409 8.40 21.22 3.94
C LEU A 409 7.90 21.92 5.20
N GLY A 410 6.78 22.62 5.12
CA GLY A 410 6.15 23.29 6.25
C GLY A 410 4.64 23.08 6.30
N GLU A 411 4.14 22.58 7.41
CA GLU A 411 2.71 22.55 7.72
C GLU A 411 2.31 23.88 8.36
N LEU A 412 1.92 24.86 7.53
CA LEU A 412 1.62 26.23 7.96
C LEU A 412 0.33 26.29 8.79
N THR A 413 -0.64 25.46 8.45
CA THR A 413 -1.89 25.23 9.21
C THR A 413 -2.32 23.77 9.00
N ASP A 414 -3.34 23.32 9.71
CA ASP A 414 -3.92 21.96 9.53
C ASP A 414 -4.42 21.71 8.09
N ARG A 415 -4.66 22.79 7.31
CA ARG A 415 -5.16 22.71 5.94
C ARG A 415 -4.18 23.22 4.88
N LEU A 416 -3.11 23.88 5.28
CA LEU A 416 -2.16 24.50 4.35
C LEU A 416 -0.76 23.94 4.59
N VAL A 417 -0.24 23.30 3.57
CA VAL A 417 1.13 22.77 3.52
C VAL A 417 1.87 23.46 2.39
N ALA A 418 3.12 23.81 2.61
CA ALA A 418 3.99 24.43 1.62
C ALA A 418 5.33 23.71 1.55
N TYR A 419 5.94 23.72 0.37
CA TYR A 419 7.35 23.34 0.26
C TYR A 419 8.14 24.33 -0.58
N THR A 420 9.44 24.32 -0.39
CA THR A 420 10.40 24.92 -1.32
C THR A 420 11.61 23.98 -1.41
N GLY A 421 12.09 23.78 -2.63
CA GLY A 421 13.20 22.87 -2.93
C GLY A 421 14.29 23.55 -3.73
N TYR A 422 15.50 23.02 -3.60
CA TYR A 422 16.61 23.35 -4.47
C TYR A 422 17.26 22.06 -4.94
N HIS A 423 17.32 21.91 -6.25
CA HIS A 423 18.01 20.82 -6.94
C HIS A 423 19.24 21.35 -7.67
N TYR A 424 20.32 20.58 -7.61
CA TYR A 424 21.52 20.79 -8.42
C TYR A 424 21.94 19.48 -9.05
N SER A 425 22.20 19.51 -10.37
CA SER A 425 22.85 18.42 -11.12
C SER A 425 23.91 19.03 -12.04
N ARG A 426 25.06 18.42 -12.10
CA ARG A 426 26.14 18.89 -12.98
C ARG A 426 25.84 18.66 -14.46
N VAL A 427 25.03 17.66 -14.78
CA VAL A 427 24.70 17.25 -16.15
C VAL A 427 23.22 17.54 -16.40
N SER A 428 22.92 18.12 -17.56
CA SER A 428 21.57 18.31 -18.09
C SER A 428 21.36 17.44 -19.34
N ALA A 429 20.11 17.23 -19.72
CA ALA A 429 19.71 16.46 -20.89
C ALA A 429 20.30 16.98 -22.22
N GLU A 430 20.57 18.27 -22.33
CA GLU A 430 21.12 18.89 -23.54
C GLU A 430 22.52 18.39 -23.92
N ASN A 431 23.28 17.82 -22.98
CA ASN A 431 24.68 17.40 -23.15
C ASN A 431 24.85 15.88 -23.15
N THR A 432 23.78 15.12 -23.34
CA THR A 432 23.80 13.65 -23.27
C THR A 432 23.27 13.02 -24.55
N LEU A 433 23.69 11.79 -24.86
CA LEU A 433 23.22 11.04 -26.03
C LEU A 433 21.71 10.77 -25.95
N PHE A 434 21.25 10.35 -24.79
CA PHE A 434 19.82 10.13 -24.49
C PHE A 434 19.34 11.19 -23.52
N GLN A 435 18.16 11.73 -23.78
CA GLN A 435 17.54 12.76 -22.94
C GLN A 435 16.64 12.17 -21.87
N TYR A 436 16.25 10.91 -22.02
CA TYR A 436 15.38 10.19 -21.08
C TYR A 436 15.91 10.23 -19.64
N GLY A 437 15.04 10.62 -18.71
CA GLY A 437 15.35 10.64 -17.29
C GLY A 437 16.36 11.70 -16.85
N LEU A 438 16.53 12.75 -17.63
CA LEU A 438 17.41 13.87 -17.34
C LEU A 438 16.66 15.20 -17.46
N GLU A 439 17.01 16.12 -16.58
CA GLU A 439 16.48 17.49 -16.61
C GLU A 439 17.20 18.34 -17.66
N ASP A 440 16.50 19.32 -18.21
CA ASP A 440 17.06 20.30 -19.17
C ASP A 440 17.92 21.37 -18.49
N TYR A 441 17.98 21.40 -17.18
CA TYR A 441 18.67 22.43 -16.39
C TYR A 441 19.61 21.79 -15.35
N SER A 442 20.61 22.56 -14.94
CA SER A 442 21.55 22.11 -13.89
C SER A 442 21.17 22.59 -12.50
N LYS A 443 20.29 23.58 -12.38
CA LYS A 443 19.85 24.15 -11.11
C LYS A 443 18.37 24.46 -11.15
N LYS A 444 17.63 23.96 -10.19
CA LYS A 444 16.18 24.19 -10.07
C LYS A 444 15.85 24.73 -8.69
N VAL A 445 15.01 25.73 -8.64
CA VAL A 445 14.28 26.13 -7.43
C VAL A 445 12.83 25.75 -7.63
N SER A 446 12.29 24.95 -6.75
CA SER A 446 10.89 24.56 -6.77
C SER A 446 10.15 25.11 -5.56
N ALA A 447 8.85 25.33 -5.72
CA ALA A 447 7.96 25.70 -4.62
C ALA A 447 6.54 25.20 -4.90
N GLY A 448 5.81 24.89 -3.85
CA GLY A 448 4.41 24.51 -4.00
C GLY A 448 3.60 24.68 -2.73
N LEU A 449 2.30 24.71 -2.94
CA LEU A 449 1.29 24.88 -1.90
C LEU A 449 0.22 23.81 -2.08
N SER A 450 -0.16 23.15 -1.01
CA SER A 450 -1.30 22.26 -0.93
C SER A 450 -2.31 22.81 0.05
N TYR A 451 -3.55 23.00 -0.39
CA TYR A 451 -4.65 23.47 0.44
C TYR A 451 -5.80 22.47 0.45
N THR A 452 -6.09 21.93 1.65
CA THR A 452 -7.22 21.04 1.90
C THR A 452 -8.48 21.89 2.07
N ILE A 453 -9.35 21.92 1.05
CA ILE A 453 -10.59 22.69 1.03
C ILE A 453 -11.59 22.09 2.03
N ASP A 454 -11.79 20.78 1.92
CA ASP A 454 -12.64 19.97 2.78
C ASP A 454 -12.11 18.53 2.82
N ASP A 455 -12.84 17.62 3.49
CA ASP A 455 -12.43 16.22 3.67
C ASP A 455 -12.30 15.42 2.36
N LYS A 456 -12.76 15.99 1.24
CA LYS A 456 -12.77 15.34 -0.08
C LYS A 456 -11.95 16.07 -1.12
N ASN A 457 -11.66 17.35 -0.92
CA ASN A 457 -11.07 18.18 -1.93
C ASN A 457 -9.76 18.80 -1.45
N ARG A 458 -8.72 18.58 -2.22
CA ARG A 458 -7.40 19.18 -2.04
C ARG A 458 -6.95 19.84 -3.34
N PHE A 459 -6.47 21.06 -3.27
CA PHE A 459 -5.91 21.80 -4.39
C PHE A 459 -4.42 22.03 -4.19
N VAL A 460 -3.64 21.80 -5.23
CA VAL A 460 -2.18 21.99 -5.19
C VAL A 460 -1.76 22.90 -6.34
N VAL A 461 -0.85 23.81 -6.05
CA VAL A 461 -0.12 24.59 -7.04
C VAL A 461 1.35 24.33 -6.83
N ALA A 462 2.07 23.98 -7.89
CA ALA A 462 3.50 23.75 -7.86
C ALA A 462 4.19 24.48 -9.00
N THR A 463 5.41 24.94 -8.77
CA THR A 463 6.18 25.70 -9.75
C THR A 463 7.67 25.35 -9.67
N GLY A 464 8.32 25.33 -10.82
CA GLY A 464 9.76 25.13 -10.99
C GLY A 464 10.39 26.30 -11.75
N TYR A 465 11.55 26.74 -11.26
CA TYR A 465 12.35 27.80 -11.88
C TYR A 465 13.74 27.28 -12.19
N ASP A 466 14.19 27.51 -13.43
CA ASP A 466 15.57 27.29 -13.81
C ASP A 466 16.47 28.37 -13.21
N ALA A 467 17.23 28.01 -12.18
CA ALA A 467 18.18 28.91 -11.53
C ALA A 467 19.50 29.04 -12.30
N SER A 468 19.70 28.26 -13.36
CA SER A 468 20.83 28.41 -14.28
C SER A 468 20.60 29.55 -15.28
N ASP A 469 19.34 29.89 -15.56
CA ASP A 469 18.93 30.92 -16.52
C ASP A 469 18.01 31.98 -15.86
N GLN A 470 18.60 32.82 -15.02
CA GLN A 470 17.94 34.02 -14.41
C GLN A 470 16.59 33.74 -13.73
N LEU A 471 16.40 32.57 -13.13
CA LEU A 471 15.13 32.12 -12.54
C LEU A 471 14.00 32.10 -13.58
N ARG A 472 14.27 31.54 -14.74
CA ARG A 472 13.22 31.37 -15.75
C ARG A 472 12.18 30.36 -15.29
N LEU A 473 10.90 30.75 -15.34
CA LEU A 473 9.80 29.85 -15.02
C LEU A 473 9.75 28.70 -16.03
N ARG A 474 9.91 27.47 -15.54
CA ARG A 474 9.86 26.23 -16.31
C ARG A 474 8.49 25.58 -16.20
N ASP A 475 8.02 25.40 -14.97
CA ASP A 475 6.84 24.64 -14.67
C ASP A 475 5.89 25.45 -13.81
N LEU A 476 4.61 25.34 -14.11
CA LEU A 476 3.53 25.85 -13.29
C LEU A 476 2.34 24.93 -13.45
N ASP A 477 2.13 24.10 -12.44
CA ASP A 477 1.16 23.02 -12.45
C ASP A 477 0.10 23.22 -11.40
N TYR A 478 -1.12 22.88 -11.76
CA TYR A 478 -2.28 22.89 -10.89
C TYR A 478 -2.83 21.50 -10.77
N TYR A 479 -3.11 21.07 -9.54
CA TYR A 479 -3.69 19.77 -9.27
C TYR A 479 -4.95 19.94 -8.44
N TRP A 480 -5.98 19.20 -8.79
CA TRP A 480 -7.17 19.05 -7.97
C TRP A 480 -7.37 17.58 -7.67
N TYR A 481 -7.27 17.23 -6.39
CA TYR A 481 -7.53 15.90 -5.86
C TYR A 481 -8.95 15.86 -5.31
N HIS A 482 -9.71 14.84 -5.71
CA HIS A 482 -11.05 14.61 -5.19
C HIS A 482 -11.18 13.18 -4.69
N ASP A 483 -11.45 13.02 -3.39
CA ASP A 483 -11.64 11.73 -2.71
C ASP A 483 -13.11 11.29 -2.85
N TRP A 484 -13.32 10.17 -3.55
CA TRP A 484 -14.61 9.48 -3.67
C TRP A 484 -14.81 8.41 -2.59
N HIS A 485 -14.04 8.41 -1.51
CA HIS A 485 -13.89 7.47 -0.40
C HIS A 485 -12.82 6.39 -0.62
N CYS A 486 -12.72 5.82 -1.80
CA CYS A 486 -11.81 4.70 -2.07
C CYS A 486 -11.10 4.84 -3.41
N VAL A 487 -11.50 5.82 -4.17
CA VAL A 487 -10.88 6.23 -5.43
C VAL A 487 -10.63 7.73 -5.31
N GLU A 488 -9.37 8.12 -5.43
CA GLU A 488 -9.02 9.52 -5.60
C GLU A 488 -8.89 9.82 -7.09
N THR A 489 -9.49 10.92 -7.52
CA THR A 489 -9.22 11.47 -8.84
C THR A 489 -8.24 12.62 -8.71
N GLU A 490 -7.22 12.62 -9.55
CA GLU A 490 -6.26 13.70 -9.70
C GLU A 490 -6.46 14.33 -11.08
N LEU A 491 -6.90 15.58 -11.09
CA LEU A 491 -6.93 16.39 -12.30
C LEU A 491 -5.73 17.32 -12.28
N LYS A 492 -4.82 17.18 -13.24
CA LYS A 492 -3.61 18.00 -13.40
C LYS A 492 -3.75 18.90 -14.63
N TYR A 493 -3.32 20.15 -14.51
CA TYR A 493 -3.11 21.07 -15.63
C TYR A 493 -1.68 21.60 -15.59
N GLU A 494 -0.91 21.34 -16.64
CA GLU A 494 0.47 21.80 -16.84
C GLU A 494 0.43 23.06 -17.71
N GLN A 495 0.49 24.23 -17.10
CA GLN A 495 0.29 25.51 -17.79
C GLN A 495 1.33 25.75 -18.90
N LYS A 496 2.57 25.32 -18.71
CA LYS A 496 3.65 25.56 -19.68
C LYS A 496 3.55 24.64 -20.89
N LYS A 497 3.05 23.43 -20.69
CA LYS A 497 2.83 22.44 -21.76
C LYS A 497 1.43 22.56 -22.36
N ASP A 498 0.52 23.35 -21.75
CA ASP A 498 -0.92 23.46 -22.07
C ASP A 498 -1.58 22.07 -22.14
N LYS A 499 -1.31 21.21 -21.15
CA LYS A 499 -1.76 19.83 -21.10
C LYS A 499 -2.64 19.54 -19.90
N TRP A 500 -3.65 18.69 -20.13
CA TRP A 500 -4.52 18.17 -19.09
C TRP A 500 -4.30 16.68 -18.89
N SER A 501 -4.32 16.24 -17.64
CA SER A 501 -4.38 14.83 -17.31
C SER A 501 -5.34 14.55 -16.16
N LEU A 502 -6.04 13.42 -16.25
CA LEU A 502 -6.93 12.91 -15.21
C LEU A 502 -6.50 11.49 -14.86
N HIS A 503 -6.13 11.30 -13.60
CA HIS A 503 -5.73 10.02 -13.05
C HIS A 503 -6.79 9.50 -12.07
N PHE A 504 -6.97 8.18 -12.03
CA PHE A 504 -7.80 7.51 -11.05
C PHE A 504 -6.89 6.67 -10.17
N ASN A 505 -6.67 7.12 -8.95
CA ASN A 505 -5.88 6.46 -7.93
C ASN A 505 -6.82 5.69 -7.02
N PHE A 506 -6.70 4.37 -6.99
CA PHE A 506 -7.48 3.57 -6.08
C PHE A 506 -6.79 3.58 -4.71
N LEU A 507 -7.44 4.17 -3.71
CA LEU A 507 -6.94 4.25 -2.35
C LEU A 507 -7.16 2.92 -1.62
N ASN A 508 -6.21 2.52 -0.78
CA ASN A 508 -6.31 1.32 0.06
C ASN A 508 -6.35 -0.04 -0.68
N PHE A 509 -5.54 -0.18 -1.73
CA PHE A 509 -5.34 -1.46 -2.42
C PHE A 509 -4.11 -2.22 -1.96
#